data_15764c2cb48b966bcedbbf62cd8eb0b3
#
_entry.id   15764c2cb48b966bcedbbf62cd8eb0b3
#
_cell.length_a   1.000
_cell.length_b   1.000
_cell.length_c   1.000
_cell.angle_alpha   90.00
_cell.angle_beta   90.00
_cell.angle_gamma   90.00
#
_symmetry.space_group_name_H-M   'P 1'
#
loop_
_entity.id
_entity.type
_entity.pdbx_description
1 polymer ?
#
loop_
_entity_poly.entity_id
_entity_poly.type
_entity_poly.pdbx_seq_one_letter_code
_entity_poly.pdbx_strand_id
1 'polypeptide(L)'
;HPGDGQLRGAAYSVLGREFSRDLVEVDNQEGVYHIRGLITPPKSCRASRSMQHFYINGRYVRNRTIMAGMEMAFKGTMMQGKFPGGILLLDMPADLVDVNVHPAKIEVRFARENDIFDVVYHAVKLALAQPGTGERHFTFEETKTNENPRLKYLTENHWKML
;
A
#
# COMPACT_ATOMS: atom_id res chain seq x y z
N HIS A 1 -13.15 17.07 -4.31
CA HIS A 1 -12.53 16.83 -2.99
C HIS A 1 -11.35 17.77 -2.78
N PRO A 2 -11.38 18.64 -1.75
CA PRO A 2 -10.25 19.54 -1.50
C PRO A 2 -8.94 18.83 -1.21
N GLY A 3 -8.98 17.58 -0.72
CA GLY A 3 -7.80 16.80 -0.42
C GLY A 3 -7.10 16.19 -1.63
N ASP A 4 -7.82 15.99 -2.73
CA ASP A 4 -7.28 15.28 -3.89
C ASP A 4 -6.21 16.09 -4.62
N GLY A 5 -6.41 17.39 -4.73
CA GLY A 5 -5.43 18.28 -5.35
C GLY A 5 -4.12 18.34 -4.58
N GLN A 6 -4.19 18.34 -3.25
CA GLN A 6 -3.00 18.33 -2.39
C GLN A 6 -2.27 16.99 -2.46
N LEU A 7 -3.01 15.89 -2.48
CA LEU A 7 -2.43 14.56 -2.58
C LEU A 7 -1.72 14.35 -3.93
N ARG A 8 -2.33 14.81 -5.03
CA ARG A 8 -1.70 14.75 -6.35
C ARG A 8 -0.45 15.64 -6.43
N GLY A 9 -0.50 16.81 -5.82
CA GLY A 9 0.66 17.69 -5.72
C GLY A 9 1.79 17.07 -4.91
N ALA A 10 1.47 16.44 -3.79
CA ALA A 10 2.44 15.73 -2.98
C ALA A 10 3.04 14.55 -3.74
N ALA A 11 2.21 13.78 -4.43
CA ALA A 11 2.65 12.67 -5.26
C ALA A 11 3.60 13.14 -6.37
N TYR A 12 3.28 14.23 -7.02
CA TYR A 12 4.12 14.84 -8.04
C TYR A 12 5.50 15.23 -7.48
N SER A 13 5.52 15.82 -6.30
CA SER A 13 6.76 16.25 -5.66
C SER A 13 7.64 15.08 -5.22
N VAL A 14 7.02 14.00 -4.76
CA VAL A 14 7.72 12.84 -4.17
C VAL A 14 8.09 11.81 -5.22
N LEU A 15 7.15 11.49 -6.12
CA LEU A 15 7.32 10.43 -7.11
C LEU A 15 7.90 10.93 -8.43
N GLY A 16 7.86 12.23 -8.66
CA GLY A 16 8.34 12.84 -9.88
C GLY A 16 7.30 12.86 -11.00
N ARG A 17 7.62 13.67 -12.02
CA ARG A 17 6.72 13.98 -13.12
C ARG A 17 6.31 12.74 -13.93
N GLU A 18 7.23 11.83 -14.11
CA GLU A 18 7.05 10.64 -14.94
C GLU A 18 6.01 9.68 -14.37
N PHE A 19 5.96 9.56 -13.04
CA PHE A 19 5.06 8.64 -12.35
C PHE A 19 3.71 9.23 -12.00
N SER A 20 3.57 10.54 -11.97
CA SER A 20 2.32 11.18 -11.56
C SER A 20 1.23 11.19 -12.61
N ARG A 21 1.52 10.77 -13.82
CA ARG A 21 0.54 10.81 -14.93
C ARG A 21 -0.54 9.72 -14.86
N ASP A 22 -0.14 8.52 -14.42
CA ASP A 22 -0.98 7.32 -14.50
C ASP A 22 -1.31 6.76 -13.11
N LEU A 23 -1.23 7.59 -12.07
CA LEU A 23 -1.47 7.12 -10.72
C LEU A 23 -2.92 6.70 -10.51
N VAL A 24 -3.08 5.58 -9.82
CA VAL A 24 -4.38 5.03 -9.46
C VAL A 24 -4.75 5.53 -8.07
N GLU A 25 -5.96 6.05 -7.94
CA GLU A 25 -6.47 6.54 -6.67
C GLU A 25 -6.90 5.40 -5.76
N VAL A 26 -6.47 5.48 -4.51
CA VAL A 26 -6.87 4.57 -3.43
C VAL A 26 -7.71 5.36 -2.44
N ASP A 27 -8.91 4.88 -2.16
CA ASP A 27 -9.78 5.43 -1.12
C ASP A 27 -10.70 4.31 -0.63
N ASN A 28 -10.47 3.88 0.61
CA ASN A 28 -11.28 2.81 1.20
C ASN A 28 -11.40 2.99 2.71
N GLN A 29 -12.59 2.72 3.21
CA GLN A 29 -12.88 2.70 4.64
C GLN A 29 -13.17 1.27 5.05
N GLU A 30 -12.47 0.78 6.05
CA GLU A 30 -12.69 -0.54 6.62
C GLU A 30 -12.67 -0.45 8.15
N GLY A 31 -13.84 -0.60 8.78
CA GLY A 31 -13.97 -0.42 10.22
C GLY A 31 -13.55 0.98 10.65
N VAL A 32 -12.59 1.06 11.56
CA VAL A 32 -12.05 2.31 12.09
C VAL A 32 -10.88 2.86 11.27
N TYR A 33 -10.52 2.19 10.19
CA TYR A 33 -9.39 2.55 9.35
C TYR A 33 -9.87 3.21 8.07
N HIS A 34 -9.27 4.34 7.72
CA HIS A 34 -9.49 4.97 6.43
C HIS A 34 -8.14 5.09 5.71
N ILE A 35 -8.04 4.50 4.53
CA ILE A 35 -6.84 4.55 3.71
C ILE A 35 -7.10 5.29 2.41
N ARG A 36 -6.24 6.25 2.13
CA ARG A 36 -6.28 7.04 0.89
C ARG A 36 -4.89 7.07 0.29
N GLY A 37 -4.81 7.31 -0.98
CA GLY A 37 -3.52 7.47 -1.60
C GLY A 37 -3.57 7.45 -3.11
N LEU A 38 -2.38 7.42 -3.66
CA LEU A 38 -2.12 7.28 -5.09
C LEU A 38 -1.02 6.25 -5.27
N ILE A 39 -1.26 5.28 -6.12
CA ILE A 39 -0.31 4.19 -6.38
C ILE A 39 0.01 4.12 -7.87
N THR A 40 1.20 3.60 -8.18
CA THR A 40 1.58 3.34 -9.57
C THR A 40 0.76 2.17 -10.11
N PRO A 41 0.37 2.22 -11.40
CA PRO A 41 -0.22 1.03 -12.02
C PRO A 41 0.83 -0.09 -12.14
N PRO A 42 0.39 -1.35 -12.33
CA PRO A 42 1.33 -2.48 -12.39
C PRO A 42 2.42 -2.35 -13.47
N LYS A 43 2.10 -1.69 -14.57
CA LYS A 43 3.05 -1.45 -15.67
C LYS A 43 4.18 -0.48 -15.32
N SER A 44 4.01 0.32 -14.27
CA SER A 44 4.97 1.37 -13.85
C SER A 44 5.74 1.00 -12.60
N CYS A 45 5.76 -0.27 -12.22
CA CYS A 45 6.50 -0.73 -11.05
C CYS A 45 8.01 -0.69 -11.28
N ARG A 46 8.77 -0.48 -10.20
CA ARG A 46 10.22 -0.28 -10.22
C ARG A 46 10.98 -1.46 -9.62
N ALA A 47 12.28 -1.50 -9.87
CA ALA A 47 13.17 -2.53 -9.33
C ALA A 47 13.55 -2.31 -7.86
N SER A 48 13.09 -1.24 -7.24
CA SER A 48 13.37 -0.94 -5.83
C SER A 48 12.12 -0.41 -5.12
N ARG A 49 12.15 -0.44 -3.79
CA ARG A 49 11.08 0.07 -2.92
C ARG A 49 11.19 1.56 -2.62
N SER A 50 12.08 2.27 -3.28
CA SER A 50 12.36 3.69 -2.99
C SER A 50 11.17 4.62 -3.24
N MET A 51 10.18 4.16 -3.98
CA MET A 51 9.00 4.95 -4.33
C MET A 51 7.77 4.64 -3.44
N GLN A 52 7.97 3.92 -2.34
CA GLN A 52 6.90 3.62 -1.38
C GLN A 52 6.95 4.61 -0.22
N HIS A 53 5.88 5.37 -0.05
CA HIS A 53 5.76 6.40 0.99
C HIS A 53 4.47 6.18 1.79
N PHE A 54 4.61 6.00 3.10
CA PHE A 54 3.48 5.70 3.98
C PHE A 54 3.36 6.76 5.06
N TYR A 55 2.12 7.15 5.34
CA TYR A 55 1.80 8.12 6.39
C TYR A 55 0.69 7.57 7.28
N ILE A 56 0.85 7.71 8.57
CA ILE A 56 -0.16 7.34 9.55
C ILE A 56 -0.54 8.60 10.33
N ASN A 57 -1.82 8.96 10.25
CA ASN A 57 -2.35 10.17 10.88
C ASN A 57 -1.50 11.42 10.54
N GLY A 58 -1.06 11.50 9.29
CA GLY A 58 -0.24 12.59 8.78
C GLY A 58 1.27 12.49 9.04
N ARG A 59 1.71 11.44 9.72
CA ARG A 59 3.12 11.24 10.05
C ARG A 59 3.78 10.23 9.11
N TYR A 60 4.91 10.59 8.54
CA TYR A 60 5.70 9.68 7.70
C TYR A 60 6.22 8.51 8.54
N VAL A 61 6.04 7.30 8.02
CA VAL A 61 6.48 6.08 8.70
C VAL A 61 7.10 5.09 7.72
N ARG A 62 7.92 4.21 8.25
CA ARG A 62 8.32 2.98 7.58
C ARG A 62 7.75 1.80 8.34
N ASN A 63 7.04 0.92 7.63
CA ASN A 63 6.43 -0.24 8.27
C ASN A 63 6.35 -1.40 7.29
N ARG A 64 6.83 -2.54 7.74
CA ARG A 64 6.88 -3.77 6.93
C ARG A 64 5.50 -4.34 6.64
N THR A 65 4.57 -4.18 7.56
CA THR A 65 3.20 -4.69 7.41
C THR A 65 2.45 -3.94 6.32
N ILE A 66 2.59 -2.62 6.28
CA ILE A 66 2.00 -1.79 5.21
C ILE A 66 2.63 -2.15 3.86
N MET A 67 3.94 -2.25 3.84
CA MET A 67 4.70 -2.63 2.65
C MET A 67 4.25 -4.00 2.13
N ALA A 68 4.14 -4.98 3.01
CA ALA A 68 3.72 -6.34 2.66
C ALA A 68 2.29 -6.36 2.11
N GLY A 69 1.37 -5.62 2.72
CA GLY A 69 -0.01 -5.53 2.26
C GLY A 69 -0.11 -4.92 0.86
N MET A 70 0.63 -3.84 0.62
CA MET A 70 0.69 -3.19 -0.68
C MET A 70 1.26 -4.13 -1.76
N GLU A 71 2.40 -4.74 -1.49
CA GLU A 71 3.08 -5.61 -2.45
C GLU A 71 2.28 -6.88 -2.72
N MET A 72 1.62 -7.43 -1.71
CA MET A 72 0.75 -8.60 -1.90
C MET A 72 -0.44 -8.30 -2.82
N ALA A 73 -0.99 -7.09 -2.73
CA ALA A 73 -2.08 -6.68 -3.61
C ALA A 73 -1.66 -6.59 -5.08
N PHE A 74 -0.39 -6.31 -5.34
CA PHE A 74 0.16 -6.28 -6.69
C PHE A 74 0.63 -7.64 -7.20
N LYS A 75 0.69 -8.64 -6.35
CA LYS A 75 1.21 -9.96 -6.73
C LYS A 75 0.39 -10.55 -7.88
N GLY A 76 1.09 -11.04 -8.90
CA GLY A 76 0.49 -11.58 -10.12
C GLY A 76 0.13 -10.54 -11.18
N THR A 77 0.26 -9.25 -10.87
CA THR A 77 -0.10 -8.15 -11.78
C THR A 77 1.12 -7.45 -12.36
N MET A 78 2.23 -7.53 -11.69
CA MET A 78 3.49 -6.90 -12.08
C MET A 78 4.55 -7.96 -12.38
N MET A 79 5.60 -7.54 -13.08
CA MET A 79 6.71 -8.42 -13.39
C MET A 79 7.45 -8.82 -12.10
N GLN A 80 7.94 -10.04 -12.09
CA GLN A 80 8.76 -10.54 -11.00
C GLN A 80 10.00 -9.67 -10.79
N GLY A 81 10.33 -9.37 -9.53
CA GLY A 81 11.45 -8.50 -9.19
C GLY A 81 11.15 -7.02 -9.24
N LYS A 82 9.90 -6.65 -9.51
CA LYS A 82 9.42 -5.26 -9.48
C LYS A 82 8.65 -4.98 -8.18
N PHE A 83 8.60 -3.71 -7.82
CA PHE A 83 7.91 -3.24 -6.63
C PHE A 83 6.99 -2.09 -6.98
N PRO A 84 5.78 -2.04 -6.37
CA PRO A 84 4.90 -0.90 -6.57
C PRO A 84 5.46 0.35 -5.92
N GLY A 85 5.01 1.50 -6.39
CA GLY A 85 5.29 2.78 -5.76
C GLY A 85 4.00 3.50 -5.46
N GLY A 86 4.09 4.52 -4.64
CA GLY A 86 2.94 5.37 -4.33
C GLY A 86 3.00 5.99 -2.95
N ILE A 87 1.95 6.73 -2.66
CA ILE A 87 1.74 7.37 -1.37
C ILE A 87 0.47 6.82 -0.77
N LEU A 88 0.56 6.22 0.40
CA LEU A 88 -0.59 5.74 1.16
C LEU A 88 -0.70 6.51 2.46
N LEU A 89 -1.89 7.03 2.73
CA LEU A 89 -2.24 7.73 3.96
C LEU A 89 -3.26 6.90 4.71
N LEU A 90 -2.90 6.45 5.89
CA LEU A 90 -3.76 5.68 6.77
C LEU A 90 -4.17 6.54 7.96
N ASP A 91 -5.47 6.77 8.08
CA ASP A 91 -6.07 7.40 9.26
C ASP A 91 -6.68 6.33 10.14
N MET A 92 -6.32 6.35 11.42
CA MET A 92 -6.75 5.35 12.38
C MET A 92 -6.77 5.93 13.79
N PRO A 93 -7.47 5.26 14.74
CA PRO A 93 -7.42 5.69 16.13
C PRO A 93 -6.00 5.68 16.69
N ALA A 94 -5.63 6.74 17.39
CA ALA A 94 -4.27 6.92 17.92
C ALA A 94 -3.88 5.86 18.95
N ASP A 95 -4.86 5.30 19.65
CA ASP A 95 -4.62 4.24 20.64
C ASP A 95 -4.30 2.87 20.03
N LEU A 96 -4.49 2.71 18.72
CA LEU A 96 -4.17 1.47 18.00
C LEU A 96 -2.78 1.49 17.34
N VAL A 97 -2.06 2.59 17.46
CA VAL A 97 -0.71 2.72 16.90
C VAL A 97 0.23 3.34 17.91
N ASP A 98 1.38 2.74 18.11
CA ASP A 98 2.45 3.28 18.94
C ASP A 98 3.49 3.95 18.02
N VAL A 99 3.52 5.28 18.06
CA VAL A 99 4.47 6.10 17.30
C VAL A 99 5.66 6.52 18.14
N ASN A 100 5.60 6.24 19.43
CA ASN A 100 6.61 6.68 20.36
C ASN A 100 7.74 5.68 20.43
N VAL A 101 8.60 5.69 19.48
CA VAL A 101 9.73 4.85 19.69
C VAL A 101 10.96 5.70 19.86
N HIS A 102 11.53 6.22 18.90
CA HIS A 102 12.74 7.00 19.00
C HIS A 102 12.60 8.23 18.10
N PRO A 103 13.00 9.45 18.55
CA PRO A 103 12.83 10.63 17.69
C PRO A 103 13.48 10.51 16.32
N ALA A 104 14.52 9.69 16.21
CA ALA A 104 15.21 9.42 14.94
C ALA A 104 14.62 8.24 14.15
N LYS A 105 13.67 7.50 14.73
CA LYS A 105 13.07 6.33 14.06
C LYS A 105 11.69 6.66 13.55
N ILE A 106 11.45 6.33 12.30
CA ILE A 106 10.17 6.50 11.63
C ILE A 106 9.34 5.21 11.67
N GLU A 107 9.73 4.27 12.51
CA GLU A 107 9.04 3.00 12.72
C GLU A 107 7.89 3.17 13.70
N VAL A 108 6.82 2.44 13.45
CA VAL A 108 5.63 2.39 14.32
C VAL A 108 5.30 0.95 14.64
N ARG A 109 4.56 0.75 15.73
CA ARG A 109 4.00 -0.55 16.10
C ARG A 109 2.48 -0.44 16.13
N PHE A 110 1.81 -1.45 15.63
CA PHE A 110 0.37 -1.52 15.64
C PHE A 110 -0.12 -2.49 16.70
N ALA A 111 -1.20 -2.12 17.38
CA ALA A 111 -1.87 -3.03 18.30
C ALA A 111 -2.45 -4.25 17.58
N ARG A 112 -2.87 -4.06 16.33
CA ARG A 112 -3.46 -5.11 15.49
C ARG A 112 -2.81 -5.13 14.12
N GLU A 113 -1.64 -5.74 14.04
CA GLU A 113 -0.86 -5.84 12.80
C GLU A 113 -1.65 -6.52 11.66
N ASN A 114 -2.46 -7.51 11.99
CA ASN A 114 -3.26 -8.24 11.02
C ASN A 114 -4.28 -7.33 10.33
N ASP A 115 -4.92 -6.46 11.10
CA ASP A 115 -5.91 -5.53 10.57
C ASP A 115 -5.25 -4.55 9.59
N ILE A 116 -4.05 -4.09 9.92
CA ILE A 116 -3.31 -3.15 9.07
C ILE A 116 -2.97 -3.78 7.72
N PHE A 117 -2.46 -5.00 7.75
CA PHE A 117 -2.18 -5.73 6.51
C PHE A 117 -3.45 -5.86 5.66
N ASP A 118 -4.54 -6.29 6.26
CA ASP A 118 -5.81 -6.54 5.56
C ASP A 118 -6.38 -5.25 4.98
N VAL A 119 -6.36 -4.16 5.74
CA VAL A 119 -6.85 -2.85 5.28
C VAL A 119 -6.06 -2.36 4.07
N VAL A 120 -4.76 -2.41 4.14
CA VAL A 120 -3.88 -1.98 3.03
C VAL A 120 -4.09 -2.88 1.81
N TYR A 121 -4.08 -4.18 2.02
CA TYR A 121 -4.28 -5.17 0.96
C TYR A 121 -5.60 -4.97 0.24
N HIS A 122 -6.69 -4.87 0.99
CA HIS A 122 -8.03 -4.69 0.40
C HIS A 122 -8.15 -3.37 -0.35
N ALA A 123 -7.65 -2.29 0.23
CA ALA A 123 -7.73 -0.97 -0.39
C ALA A 123 -6.97 -0.90 -1.72
N VAL A 124 -5.75 -1.41 -1.76
CA VAL A 124 -4.94 -1.43 -2.98
C VAL A 124 -5.54 -2.39 -4.01
N LYS A 125 -6.02 -3.54 -3.58
CA LYS A 125 -6.67 -4.52 -4.45
C LYS A 125 -7.91 -3.95 -5.12
N LEU A 126 -8.76 -3.26 -4.37
CA LEU A 126 -9.94 -2.58 -4.90
C LEU A 126 -9.57 -1.49 -5.90
N ALA A 127 -8.54 -0.72 -5.60
CA ALA A 127 -8.06 0.32 -6.50
C ALA A 127 -7.59 -0.26 -7.84
N LEU A 128 -6.86 -1.36 -7.81
CA LEU A 128 -6.35 -2.04 -9.01
C LEU A 128 -7.46 -2.70 -9.83
N ALA A 129 -8.59 -3.01 -9.22
CA ALA A 129 -9.73 -3.62 -9.89
C ALA A 129 -10.63 -2.61 -10.60
N GLN A 130 -10.39 -1.30 -10.45
CA GLN A 130 -11.22 -0.27 -11.06
C GLN A 130 -11.05 -0.23 -12.58
N PRO A 131 -12.12 0.09 -13.34
CA PRO A 131 -12.03 0.23 -14.78
C PRO A 131 -11.03 1.31 -15.18
N GLY A 132 -10.17 1.02 -16.14
CA GLY A 132 -9.17 1.97 -16.64
C GLY A 132 -7.80 1.89 -15.99
N THR A 133 -7.60 1.00 -15.01
CA THR A 133 -6.32 0.86 -14.30
C THR A 133 -5.32 -0.05 -15.03
N GLY A 134 -5.55 -0.39 -16.26
CA GLY A 134 -4.68 -1.23 -17.06
C GLY A 134 -5.30 -2.57 -17.43
N GLU A 135 -4.50 -3.46 -17.93
CA GLU A 135 -4.98 -4.71 -18.46
C GLU A 135 -5.63 -5.60 -17.42
N ARG A 136 -6.81 -5.94 -17.70
CA ARG A 136 -7.86 -6.38 -16.84
C ARG A 136 -8.09 -7.85 -16.81
N HIS A 137 -7.12 -8.64 -16.94
CA HIS A 137 -7.37 -10.07 -16.83
C HIS A 137 -6.97 -10.61 -15.47
N PHE A 138 -7.65 -10.04 -14.45
CA PHE A 138 -7.75 -10.74 -13.20
C PHE A 138 -8.99 -11.59 -13.25
N THR A 139 -8.87 -12.77 -13.80
CA THR A 139 -9.69 -13.86 -13.30
C THR A 139 -9.22 -14.06 -11.86
N PHE A 140 -9.99 -13.50 -10.92
CA PHE A 140 -9.97 -14.04 -9.60
C PHE A 140 -10.52 -15.45 -9.72
N GLU A 141 -9.65 -16.39 -10.02
CA GLU A 141 -9.93 -17.70 -9.54
C GLU A 141 -9.91 -17.55 -8.03
N GLU A 142 -11.09 -17.48 -7.44
CA GLU A 142 -11.25 -17.81 -6.05
C GLU A 142 -10.67 -19.20 -5.89
N THR A 143 -9.40 -19.28 -5.73
CA THR A 143 -8.81 -20.47 -5.16
C THR A 143 -9.44 -20.54 -3.79
N LYS A 144 -10.35 -21.49 -3.64
CA LYS A 144 -11.00 -21.81 -2.37
C LYS A 144 -10.00 -22.37 -1.36
N THR A 145 -8.82 -21.83 -1.35
CA THR A 145 -7.83 -22.11 -0.32
C THR A 145 -8.05 -21.08 0.76
N ASN A 146 -8.46 -21.55 1.90
CA ASN A 146 -8.55 -20.76 3.14
C ASN A 146 -7.18 -20.23 3.59
N GLU A 147 -6.26 -20.02 2.67
CA GLU A 147 -4.96 -19.49 2.98
C GLU A 147 -5.05 -17.98 3.14
N ASN A 148 -4.75 -17.55 4.34
CA ASN A 148 -4.61 -16.14 4.63
C ASN A 148 -3.50 -15.56 3.72
N PRO A 149 -3.82 -14.59 2.83
CA PRO A 149 -2.83 -14.03 1.90
C PRO A 149 -1.60 -13.47 2.60
N ARG A 150 -1.77 -12.96 3.82
CA ARG A 150 -0.68 -12.45 4.62
C ARG A 150 0.32 -13.54 5.00
N LEU A 151 -0.17 -14.68 5.44
CA LEU A 151 0.71 -15.79 5.83
C LEU A 151 1.50 -16.30 4.64
N LYS A 152 0.84 -16.41 3.50
CA LYS A 152 1.50 -16.81 2.26
C LYS A 152 2.60 -15.84 1.87
N TYR A 153 2.32 -14.55 1.88
CA TYR A 153 3.32 -13.53 1.54
C TYR A 153 4.51 -13.57 2.50
N LEU A 154 4.26 -13.64 3.78
CA LEU A 154 5.32 -13.66 4.80
C LEU A 154 6.18 -14.92 4.68
N THR A 155 5.58 -16.06 4.38
CA THR A 155 6.29 -17.32 4.18
C THR A 155 7.18 -17.28 2.94
N GLU A 156 6.64 -16.79 1.82
CA GLU A 156 7.37 -16.73 0.55
C GLU A 156 8.48 -15.68 0.52
N ASN A 157 8.32 -14.61 1.29
CA ASN A 157 9.22 -13.45 1.23
C ASN A 157 9.96 -13.18 2.54
N HIS A 158 9.94 -14.12 3.46
CA HIS A 158 10.58 -13.96 4.77
C HIS A 158 12.04 -13.49 4.67
N TRP A 159 12.80 -14.10 3.80
CA TRP A 159 14.20 -13.77 3.58
C TRP A 159 14.42 -12.38 2.97
N LYS A 160 13.43 -11.83 2.27
CA LYS A 160 13.49 -10.49 1.69
C LYS A 160 13.22 -9.40 2.71
N MET A 161 12.58 -9.75 3.81
CA MET A 161 12.17 -8.79 4.85
C MET A 161 13.18 -8.70 6.00
N LEU A 162 14.14 -9.60 6.04
CA LEU A 162 15.26 -9.57 6.95
C LEU A 162 16.38 -8.71 6.38
#